data_a1b62b80ec9ab9e26a102732a2c89f53
#
_entry.id   a1b62b80ec9ab9e26a102732a2c89f53
#
_cell.length_a   1.000
_cell.length_b   1.000
_cell.length_c   1.000
_cell.angle_alpha   90.00
_cell.angle_beta   90.00
_cell.angle_gamma   90.00
#
_symmetry.space_group_name_H-M   'P 1'
#
loop_
_entity.id
_entity.type
_entity.pdbx_description
1 polymer ?
#
loop_
_entity_poly.entity_id
_entity_poly.type
_entity_poly.pdbx_seq_one_letter_code
_entity_poly.pdbx_strand_id
1 'polypeptide(L)'
;LFGYMEDTSVLQAFCKERNILFIEDAAQALGSSLNGVHAGTIGDCSVFSFNSNKVIAGINGGGVVLTDDDEIAKRVKQIRRHGKDKTFDTLGYNSRMYVLNARIIEQRMKHMEDNQSKRQAIAQQYNQAFADLPIVTPKVTNGLNNNYHKYVIRFEDKDTRKRVKKALNASIHYETPL
;
A
#
# COMPACT_ATOMS: atom_id res chain seq x y z
N LEU A 1 -1.24 4.74 3.80
CA LEU A 1 -0.02 5.36 3.29
C LEU A 1 1.18 4.87 4.11
N PHE A 2 2.36 4.64 3.48
CA PHE A 2 3.60 4.18 4.11
C PHE A 2 3.54 2.79 4.79
N GLY A 3 2.49 2.03 4.58
CA GLY A 3 2.21 0.77 5.25
C GLY A 3 1.31 0.89 6.47
N TYR A 4 1.00 2.11 6.89
CA TYR A 4 0.10 2.37 8.00
C TYR A 4 -1.36 2.10 7.58
N MET A 5 -2.12 1.50 8.48
CA MET A 5 -3.53 1.18 8.32
C MET A 5 -4.34 1.89 9.40
N GLU A 6 -5.35 2.64 9.00
CA GLU A 6 -6.29 3.29 9.90
C GLU A 6 -7.50 2.39 10.18
N ASP A 7 -8.17 2.62 11.29
CA ASP A 7 -9.48 2.00 11.54
C ASP A 7 -10.54 2.70 10.69
N THR A 8 -10.98 2.00 9.66
CA THR A 8 -11.99 2.50 8.72
C THR A 8 -13.40 1.96 9.00
N SER A 9 -13.64 1.34 10.15
CA SER A 9 -14.93 0.71 10.50
C SER A 9 -16.10 1.69 10.44
N VAL A 10 -15.91 2.91 10.94
CA VAL A 10 -16.93 3.97 10.91
C VAL A 10 -17.24 4.39 9.46
N LEU A 11 -16.17 4.53 8.63
CA LEU A 11 -16.34 4.90 7.23
C LEU A 11 -17.04 3.79 6.44
N GLN A 12 -16.67 2.53 6.69
CA GLN A 12 -17.31 1.37 6.08
C GLN A 12 -18.82 1.32 6.43
N ALA A 13 -19.17 1.51 7.72
CA ALA A 13 -20.56 1.56 8.15
C ALA A 13 -21.33 2.70 7.47
N PHE A 14 -20.75 3.89 7.42
CA PHE A 14 -21.31 5.05 6.74
C PHE A 14 -21.59 4.79 5.25
N CYS A 15 -20.64 4.21 4.53
CA CYS A 15 -20.79 3.87 3.12
C CYS A 15 -21.90 2.84 2.91
N LYS A 16 -21.92 1.79 3.75
CA LYS A 16 -22.94 0.73 3.68
C LYS A 16 -24.36 1.26 3.91
N GLU A 17 -24.57 2.11 4.93
CA GLU A 17 -25.88 2.72 5.20
C GLU A 17 -26.42 3.54 4.04
N ARG A 18 -25.56 4.10 3.21
CA ARG A 18 -25.91 5.00 2.10
C ARG A 18 -25.77 4.39 0.72
N ASN A 19 -25.49 3.08 0.65
CA ASN A 19 -25.23 2.37 -0.62
C ASN A 19 -24.12 3.06 -1.44
N ILE A 20 -23.07 3.53 -0.77
CA ILE A 20 -21.87 4.10 -1.40
C ILE A 20 -20.84 2.99 -1.50
N LEU A 21 -20.29 2.78 -2.71
CA LEU A 21 -19.18 1.84 -2.90
C LEU A 21 -17.94 2.33 -2.18
N PHE A 22 -17.36 1.46 -1.36
CA PHE A 22 -16.14 1.75 -0.61
C PHE A 22 -14.95 1.07 -1.29
N ILE A 23 -14.05 1.86 -1.87
CA ILE A 23 -12.83 1.37 -2.51
C ILE A 23 -11.66 1.60 -1.57
N GLU A 24 -10.94 0.53 -1.25
CA GLU A 24 -9.75 0.60 -0.41
C GLU A 24 -8.48 0.73 -1.27
N ASP A 25 -7.78 1.87 -1.16
CA ASP A 25 -6.43 2.00 -1.71
C ASP A 25 -5.40 1.42 -0.75
N ALA A 26 -5.11 0.14 -0.91
CA ALA A 26 -4.10 -0.60 -0.16
C ALA A 26 -2.74 -0.69 -0.88
N ALA A 27 -2.48 0.20 -1.87
CA ALA A 27 -1.29 0.16 -2.71
C ALA A 27 0.05 0.22 -1.96
N GLN A 28 0.06 0.61 -0.69
CA GLN A 28 1.24 0.63 0.17
C GLN A 28 1.11 -0.24 1.42
N ALA A 29 -0.01 -0.94 1.58
CA ALA A 29 -0.37 -1.64 2.82
C ALA A 29 -0.40 -3.17 2.68
N LEU A 30 0.14 -3.74 1.59
CA LEU A 30 0.18 -5.19 1.41
C LEU A 30 0.89 -5.86 2.59
N GLY A 31 0.20 -6.76 3.28
CA GLY A 31 0.65 -7.47 4.47
C GLY A 31 0.42 -6.72 5.79
N SER A 32 -0.02 -5.45 5.77
CA SER A 32 -0.45 -4.77 7.00
C SER A 32 -1.80 -5.29 7.46
N SER A 33 -2.01 -5.27 8.78
CA SER A 33 -3.31 -5.59 9.38
C SER A 33 -3.53 -4.75 10.65
N LEU A 34 -4.79 -4.50 10.98
CA LEU A 34 -5.20 -3.85 12.23
C LEU A 34 -6.19 -4.76 12.96
N ASN A 35 -5.89 -5.13 14.20
CA ASN A 35 -6.70 -6.05 15.02
C ASN A 35 -7.05 -7.36 14.29
N GLY A 36 -6.11 -7.88 13.47
CA GLY A 36 -6.30 -9.10 12.68
C GLY A 36 -7.02 -8.91 11.35
N VAL A 37 -7.57 -7.73 11.08
CA VAL A 37 -8.18 -7.40 9.77
C VAL A 37 -7.10 -6.94 8.82
N HIS A 38 -6.92 -7.61 7.70
CA HIS A 38 -5.89 -7.29 6.71
C HIS A 38 -6.29 -6.11 5.82
N ALA A 39 -5.31 -5.28 5.48
CA ALA A 39 -5.47 -4.29 4.43
C ALA A 39 -5.90 -4.96 3.12
N GLY A 40 -6.83 -4.35 2.42
CA GLY A 40 -7.39 -4.87 1.18
C GLY A 40 -8.58 -5.81 1.34
N THR A 41 -9.10 -5.99 2.58
CA THR A 41 -10.24 -6.88 2.85
C THR A 41 -11.47 -6.14 3.41
N ILE A 42 -11.45 -4.81 3.44
CA ILE A 42 -12.47 -4.01 4.11
C ILE A 42 -13.48 -3.42 3.11
N GLY A 43 -13.02 -2.96 1.96
CA GLY A 43 -13.85 -2.32 0.95
C GLY A 43 -14.63 -3.31 0.08
N ASP A 44 -15.61 -2.83 -0.68
CA ASP A 44 -16.28 -3.60 -1.73
C ASP A 44 -15.30 -4.07 -2.81
N CYS A 45 -14.26 -3.29 -3.03
CA CYS A 45 -13.05 -3.72 -3.72
C CYS A 45 -11.83 -2.99 -3.17
N SER A 46 -10.65 -3.56 -3.42
CA SER A 46 -9.38 -2.99 -3.01
C SER A 46 -8.34 -3.06 -4.12
N VAL A 47 -7.33 -2.21 -4.02
CA VAL A 47 -6.21 -2.18 -4.97
C VAL A 47 -4.88 -2.33 -4.27
N PHE A 48 -3.99 -3.16 -4.86
CA PHE A 48 -2.59 -3.25 -4.48
C PHE A 48 -1.69 -2.91 -5.66
N SER A 49 -0.52 -2.40 -5.36
CA SER A 49 0.49 -2.04 -6.36
C SER A 49 1.71 -2.93 -6.23
N PHE A 50 2.22 -3.40 -7.36
CA PHE A 50 3.48 -4.12 -7.51
C PHE A 50 4.54 -3.27 -8.24
N ASN A 51 4.46 -1.94 -8.12
CA ASN A 51 5.49 -1.06 -8.65
C ASN A 51 6.86 -1.39 -8.02
N SER A 52 7.96 -1.06 -8.71
CA SER A 52 9.32 -1.41 -8.33
C SER A 52 9.73 -0.99 -6.91
N ASN A 53 9.08 0.02 -6.35
CA ASN A 53 9.35 0.53 -5.00
C ASN A 53 8.45 -0.05 -3.90
N LYS A 54 7.57 -0.99 -4.22
CA LYS A 54 6.64 -1.60 -3.26
C LYS A 54 7.28 -2.75 -2.48
N VAL A 55 6.65 -3.13 -1.36
CA VAL A 55 7.09 -4.23 -0.48
C VAL A 55 7.26 -5.53 -1.27
N ILE A 56 6.30 -5.81 -2.14
CA ILE A 56 6.40 -6.83 -3.17
C ILE A 56 6.34 -6.11 -4.51
N ALA A 57 7.38 -6.24 -5.31
CA ALA A 57 7.53 -5.55 -6.58
C ALA A 57 7.51 -6.52 -7.75
N GLY A 58 6.86 -6.14 -8.85
CA GLY A 58 7.07 -6.75 -10.16
C GLY A 58 8.32 -6.18 -10.85
N ILE A 59 8.76 -6.79 -11.93
CA ILE A 59 9.85 -6.26 -12.77
C ILE A 59 9.39 -4.99 -13.48
N ASN A 60 8.16 -5.00 -13.97
CA ASN A 60 7.59 -3.95 -14.82
C ASN A 60 6.38 -3.28 -14.15
N GLY A 61 6.39 -3.22 -12.81
CA GLY A 61 5.25 -2.76 -12.05
C GLY A 61 4.09 -3.76 -12.07
N GLY A 62 2.89 -3.24 -12.05
CA GLY A 62 1.65 -4.00 -12.03
C GLY A 62 0.79 -3.66 -10.82
N GLY A 63 -0.36 -4.27 -10.76
CA GLY A 63 -1.30 -4.14 -9.65
C GLY A 63 -2.33 -5.24 -9.70
N VAL A 64 -3.11 -5.33 -8.65
CA VAL A 64 -4.23 -6.26 -8.53
C VAL A 64 -5.42 -5.53 -7.91
N VAL A 65 -6.60 -5.88 -8.37
CA VAL A 65 -7.87 -5.52 -7.74
C VAL A 65 -8.40 -6.79 -7.09
N LEU A 66 -8.80 -6.69 -5.84
CA LEU A 66 -9.48 -7.75 -5.09
C LEU A 66 -10.93 -7.33 -4.83
N THR A 67 -11.85 -8.26 -4.95
CA THR A 67 -13.26 -8.07 -4.63
C THR A 67 -13.93 -9.44 -4.51
N ASP A 68 -14.94 -9.51 -3.64
CA ASP A 68 -15.86 -10.66 -3.54
C ASP A 68 -17.12 -10.46 -4.39
N ASP A 69 -17.27 -9.31 -5.06
CA ASP A 69 -18.38 -9.00 -5.95
C ASP A 69 -18.05 -9.45 -7.40
N ASP A 70 -18.84 -10.39 -7.92
CA ASP A 70 -18.67 -10.95 -9.26
C ASP A 70 -18.88 -9.91 -10.38
N GLU A 71 -19.77 -8.94 -10.20
CA GLU A 71 -20.01 -7.89 -11.20
C GLU A 71 -18.85 -6.91 -11.25
N ILE A 72 -18.29 -6.53 -10.10
CA ILE A 72 -17.06 -5.73 -10.03
C ILE A 72 -15.91 -6.51 -10.68
N ALA A 73 -15.73 -7.78 -10.35
CA ALA A 73 -14.68 -8.62 -10.92
C ALA A 73 -14.80 -8.75 -12.44
N LYS A 74 -16.01 -8.96 -12.95
CA LYS A 74 -16.31 -9.01 -14.38
C LYS A 74 -15.99 -7.68 -15.06
N ARG A 75 -16.41 -6.56 -14.46
CA ARG A 75 -16.18 -5.22 -14.99
C ARG A 75 -14.69 -4.89 -15.06
N VAL A 76 -13.92 -5.19 -14.02
CA VAL A 76 -12.45 -5.02 -14.00
C VAL A 76 -11.79 -5.86 -15.09
N LYS A 77 -12.21 -7.13 -15.26
CA LYS A 77 -11.70 -8.01 -16.33
C LYS A 77 -11.98 -7.44 -17.72
N GLN A 78 -13.14 -6.82 -17.94
CA GLN A 78 -13.51 -6.16 -19.19
C GLN A 78 -12.64 -4.91 -19.43
N ILE A 79 -12.58 -4.01 -18.45
CA ILE A 79 -11.86 -2.73 -18.56
C ILE A 79 -10.38 -2.96 -18.85
N ARG A 80 -9.70 -3.89 -18.15
CA ARG A 80 -8.28 -4.17 -18.37
C ARG A 80 -7.93 -4.78 -19.74
N ARG A 81 -8.95 -5.16 -20.52
CA ARG A 81 -8.85 -5.78 -21.85
C ARG A 81 -9.45 -4.91 -22.93
N HIS A 82 -9.17 -3.62 -22.92
CA HIS A 82 -9.67 -2.63 -23.87
C HIS A 82 -11.20 -2.44 -23.85
N GLY A 83 -11.87 -2.75 -22.74
CA GLY A 83 -13.34 -2.73 -22.67
C GLY A 83 -14.02 -3.89 -23.38
N LYS A 84 -13.24 -4.91 -23.82
CA LYS A 84 -13.77 -6.02 -24.61
C LYS A 84 -14.53 -7.02 -23.74
N ASP A 85 -15.80 -7.25 -24.08
CA ASP A 85 -16.58 -8.43 -23.74
C ASP A 85 -17.03 -9.09 -25.05
N LYS A 86 -18.29 -9.26 -25.31
CA LYS A 86 -18.81 -9.66 -26.64
C LYS A 86 -18.70 -8.53 -27.66
N THR A 87 -18.82 -7.31 -27.18
CA THR A 87 -18.76 -6.04 -27.91
C THR A 87 -17.74 -5.10 -27.25
N PHE A 88 -17.44 -3.95 -27.89
CA PHE A 88 -16.54 -2.90 -27.35
C PHE A 88 -17.34 -1.72 -26.80
N ASP A 89 -18.38 -1.97 -26.02
CA ASP A 89 -19.31 -0.93 -25.54
C ASP A 89 -18.79 -0.15 -24.33
N THR A 90 -17.62 -0.54 -23.82
CA THR A 90 -17.01 0.04 -22.63
C THR A 90 -15.62 0.58 -22.98
N LEU A 91 -15.35 1.80 -22.54
CA LEU A 91 -13.98 2.32 -22.55
C LEU A 91 -13.09 1.44 -21.65
N GLY A 92 -11.95 1.05 -22.17
CA GLY A 92 -11.01 0.20 -21.45
C GLY A 92 -9.57 0.49 -21.78
N TYR A 93 -8.68 -0.22 -21.09
CA TYR A 93 -7.23 -0.01 -21.16
C TYR A 93 -6.51 -1.30 -21.55
N ASN A 94 -5.31 -1.17 -22.08
CA ASN A 94 -4.37 -2.29 -22.16
C ASN A 94 -3.66 -2.44 -20.82
N SER A 95 -4.28 -3.16 -19.90
CA SER A 95 -3.80 -3.30 -18.50
C SER A 95 -3.73 -4.76 -18.08
N ARG A 96 -3.02 -5.57 -18.90
CA ARG A 96 -2.79 -6.99 -18.61
C ARG A 96 -1.40 -7.19 -18.04
N MET A 97 -1.31 -7.93 -16.94
CA MET A 97 -0.03 -8.33 -16.39
C MET A 97 0.60 -9.43 -17.26
N TYR A 98 1.87 -9.30 -17.59
CA TYR A 98 2.63 -10.35 -18.28
C TYR A 98 2.82 -11.56 -17.35
N VAL A 99 2.72 -12.74 -17.91
CA VAL A 99 2.85 -14.02 -17.15
C VAL A 99 4.16 -14.09 -16.38
N LEU A 100 5.27 -13.69 -17.00
CA LEU A 100 6.59 -13.68 -16.34
C LEU A 100 6.57 -12.77 -15.10
N ASN A 101 5.98 -11.58 -15.21
CA ASN A 101 5.87 -10.65 -14.10
C ASN A 101 5.02 -11.22 -12.96
N ALA A 102 3.90 -11.86 -13.30
CA ALA A 102 3.04 -12.52 -12.33
C ALA A 102 3.78 -13.64 -11.57
N ARG A 103 4.58 -14.46 -12.28
CA ARG A 103 5.39 -15.51 -11.66
C ARG A 103 6.46 -14.96 -10.72
N ILE A 104 7.06 -13.85 -11.05
CA ILE A 104 8.05 -13.20 -10.17
C ILE A 104 7.37 -12.66 -8.91
N ILE A 105 6.22 -12.02 -9.05
CA ILE A 105 5.43 -11.55 -7.90
C ILE A 105 5.06 -12.74 -7.02
N GLU A 106 4.55 -13.83 -7.59
CA GLU A 106 4.20 -15.05 -6.88
C GLU A 106 5.39 -15.61 -6.08
N GLN A 107 6.58 -15.68 -6.67
CA GLN A 107 7.77 -16.14 -5.96
C GLN A 107 8.17 -15.18 -4.82
N ARG A 108 8.07 -13.86 -5.02
CA ARG A 108 8.36 -12.87 -3.98
C ARG A 108 7.34 -12.91 -2.83
N MET A 109 6.08 -13.22 -3.12
CA MET A 109 5.04 -13.37 -2.10
C MET A 109 5.37 -14.49 -1.09
N LYS A 110 6.06 -15.55 -1.50
CA LYS A 110 6.48 -16.64 -0.59
C LYS A 110 7.43 -16.19 0.52
N HIS A 111 8.10 -15.05 0.34
CA HIS A 111 9.03 -14.47 1.30
C HIS A 111 8.47 -13.23 2.00
N MET A 112 7.17 -12.96 1.84
CA MET A 112 6.56 -11.72 2.33
C MET A 112 6.64 -11.60 3.86
N GLU A 113 6.29 -12.65 4.58
CA GLU A 113 6.28 -12.65 6.06
C GLU A 113 7.70 -12.46 6.64
N ASP A 114 8.68 -13.17 6.11
CA ASP A 114 10.08 -13.01 6.51
C ASP A 114 10.60 -11.59 6.25
N ASN A 115 10.30 -11.05 5.07
CA ASN A 115 10.68 -9.69 4.71
C ASN A 115 9.97 -8.64 5.58
N GLN A 116 8.71 -8.87 5.94
CA GLN A 116 7.96 -7.98 6.83
C GLN A 116 8.55 -8.00 8.24
N SER A 117 8.85 -9.17 8.78
CA SER A 117 9.50 -9.33 10.09
C SER A 117 10.84 -8.58 10.15
N LYS A 118 11.66 -8.68 9.10
CA LYS A 118 12.92 -7.93 9.00
C LYS A 118 12.70 -6.41 8.97
N ARG A 119 11.70 -5.92 8.23
CA ARG A 119 11.34 -4.49 8.20
C ARG A 119 10.90 -3.99 9.58
N GLN A 120 10.10 -4.78 10.29
CA GLN A 120 9.64 -4.46 11.64
C GLN A 120 10.79 -4.41 12.64
N ALA A 121 11.73 -5.36 12.57
CA ALA A 121 12.93 -5.36 13.41
C ALA A 121 13.80 -4.11 13.16
N ILE A 122 13.99 -3.72 11.90
CA ILE A 122 14.71 -2.47 11.54
C ILE A 122 13.96 -1.23 12.06
N ALA A 123 12.63 -1.19 11.89
CA ALA A 123 11.81 -0.08 12.39
C ALA A 123 11.91 0.05 13.92
N GLN A 124 11.92 -1.08 14.63
CA GLN A 124 12.13 -1.08 16.08
C GLN A 124 13.50 -0.54 16.49
N GLN A 125 14.57 -0.91 15.77
CA GLN A 125 15.90 -0.33 16.00
C GLN A 125 15.91 1.19 15.78
N TYR A 126 15.25 1.68 14.73
CA TYR A 126 15.10 3.11 14.49
C TYR A 126 14.31 3.79 15.60
N ASN A 127 13.20 3.22 16.06
CA ASN A 127 12.41 3.77 17.16
C ASN A 127 13.23 3.92 18.44
N GLN A 128 14.07 2.92 18.77
CA GLN A 128 14.97 2.95 19.91
C GLN A 128 16.07 4.00 19.74
N ALA A 129 16.74 4.03 18.58
CA ALA A 129 17.82 4.96 18.30
C ALA A 129 17.36 6.44 18.25
N PHE A 130 16.09 6.68 17.92
CA PHE A 130 15.53 8.02 17.76
C PHE A 130 14.68 8.48 18.95
N ALA A 131 14.58 7.67 20.01
CA ALA A 131 13.68 7.95 21.15
C ALA A 131 13.89 9.33 21.78
N ASP A 132 15.16 9.75 21.90
CA ASP A 132 15.54 11.02 22.55
C ASP A 132 15.80 12.16 21.56
N LEU A 133 15.55 11.95 20.26
CA LEU A 133 15.77 12.98 19.24
C LEU A 133 14.52 13.84 19.06
N PRO A 134 14.68 15.15 18.75
CA PRO A 134 13.54 16.06 18.49
C PRO A 134 12.94 15.83 17.10
N ILE A 135 12.46 14.62 16.84
CA ILE A 135 11.82 14.19 15.61
C ILE A 135 10.58 13.36 15.92
N VAL A 136 9.65 13.30 14.99
CA VAL A 136 8.48 12.44 15.10
C VAL A 136 8.70 11.20 14.25
N THR A 137 8.69 10.05 14.87
CA THR A 137 8.77 8.72 14.24
C THR A 137 7.37 8.19 13.90
N PRO A 138 7.27 7.12 13.07
CA PRO A 138 5.99 6.47 12.83
C PRO A 138 5.32 6.04 14.13
N LYS A 139 4.03 6.38 14.27
CA LYS A 139 3.27 6.04 15.47
C LYS A 139 3.14 4.51 15.61
N VAL A 140 3.46 4.01 16.78
CA VAL A 140 3.16 2.63 17.15
C VAL A 140 1.72 2.59 17.67
N THR A 141 0.86 1.81 17.02
CA THR A 141 -0.55 1.64 17.39
C THR A 141 -0.78 0.20 17.80
N ASN A 142 -1.44 -0.01 18.94
CA ASN A 142 -1.80 -1.36 19.40
C ASN A 142 -2.68 -2.05 18.35
N GLY A 143 -2.42 -3.33 18.12
CA GLY A 143 -3.12 -4.13 17.12
C GLY A 143 -2.69 -3.90 15.68
N LEU A 144 -1.86 -2.87 15.40
CA LEU A 144 -1.36 -2.61 14.06
C LEU A 144 -0.12 -3.47 13.77
N ASN A 145 -0.23 -4.34 12.77
CA ASN A 145 0.87 -5.04 12.14
C ASN A 145 1.29 -4.26 10.89
N ASN A 146 2.20 -3.29 11.06
CA ASN A 146 2.65 -2.41 9.97
C ASN A 146 3.69 -3.10 9.08
N ASN A 147 3.57 -3.03 7.76
CA ASN A 147 4.56 -3.55 6.82
C ASN A 147 5.79 -2.65 6.66
N TYR A 148 5.74 -1.43 7.19
CA TYR A 148 6.80 -0.42 7.04
C TYR A 148 7.27 -0.27 5.59
N HIS A 149 6.33 -0.08 4.67
CA HIS A 149 6.67 0.23 3.28
C HIS A 149 7.65 1.41 3.20
N LYS A 150 7.45 2.41 4.04
CA LYS A 150 8.40 3.50 4.30
C LYS A 150 8.47 3.77 5.81
N TYR A 151 9.66 3.99 6.32
CA TYR A 151 9.86 4.54 7.65
C TYR A 151 10.05 6.06 7.51
N VAL A 152 9.03 6.82 7.84
CA VAL A 152 9.00 8.28 7.61
C VAL A 152 9.18 9.01 8.93
N ILE A 153 10.14 9.93 8.99
CA ILE A 153 10.35 10.82 10.13
C ILE A 153 9.94 12.24 9.76
N ARG A 154 9.43 12.97 10.74
CA ARG A 154 9.13 14.40 10.59
C ARG A 154 10.04 15.21 11.48
N PHE A 155 10.52 16.31 10.96
CA PHE A 155 11.28 17.31 11.67
C PHE A 155 10.35 18.46 12.07
N GLU A 156 10.68 19.15 13.16
CA GLU A 156 9.92 20.29 13.64
C GLU A 156 9.96 21.44 12.63
N ASP A 157 11.13 21.65 11.99
CA ASP A 157 11.33 22.71 11.03
C ASP A 157 12.00 22.27 9.71
N LYS A 158 11.80 23.08 8.68
CA LYS A 158 12.29 22.86 7.33
C LYS A 158 13.82 22.92 7.20
N ASP A 159 14.47 23.74 8.03
CA ASP A 159 15.91 23.95 7.91
C ASP A 159 16.69 22.81 8.54
N THR A 160 16.23 22.29 9.67
CA THR A 160 16.76 21.05 10.25
C THR A 160 16.59 19.89 9.26
N ARG A 161 15.43 19.74 8.62
CA ARG A 161 15.22 18.73 7.58
C ARG A 161 16.23 18.87 6.44
N LYS A 162 16.50 20.11 5.96
CA LYS A 162 17.48 20.35 4.88
C LYS A 162 18.90 19.99 5.31
N ARG A 163 19.31 20.36 6.53
CA ARG A 163 20.64 20.03 7.08
C ARG A 163 20.84 18.52 7.15
N VAL A 164 19.87 17.79 7.71
CA VAL A 164 19.92 16.34 7.83
C VAL A 164 19.92 15.68 6.44
N LYS A 165 19.05 16.11 5.52
CA LYS A 165 19.06 15.64 4.12
C LYS A 165 20.44 15.77 3.50
N LYS A 166 21.09 16.93 3.65
CA LYS A 166 22.43 17.17 3.10
C LYS A 166 23.50 16.31 3.77
N ALA A 167 23.47 16.19 5.09
CA ALA A 167 24.46 15.41 5.85
C ALA A 167 24.40 13.92 5.53
N LEU A 168 23.21 13.38 5.31
CA LEU A 168 22.99 11.96 4.99
C LEU A 168 23.01 11.68 3.47
N ASN A 169 23.19 12.68 2.63
CA ASN A 169 23.00 12.57 1.17
C ASN A 169 21.66 11.88 0.80
N ALA A 170 20.62 12.21 1.56
CA ALA A 170 19.32 11.58 1.44
C ALA A 170 18.44 12.24 0.37
N SER A 171 17.54 11.49 -0.22
CA SER A 171 16.47 12.02 -1.08
C SER A 171 15.14 12.13 -0.31
N ILE A 172 14.30 13.08 -0.69
CA ILE A 172 12.92 13.16 -0.23
C ILE A 172 12.06 12.44 -1.25
N HIS A 173 11.26 11.48 -0.79
CA HIS A 173 10.46 10.66 -1.69
C HIS A 173 9.27 11.44 -2.26
N TYR A 174 8.64 12.28 -1.44
CA TYR A 174 7.59 13.23 -1.85
C TYR A 174 8.02 14.63 -1.46
N GLU A 175 8.46 15.45 -2.42
CA GLU A 175 8.89 16.82 -2.15
C GLU A 175 7.71 17.76 -1.88
N THR A 176 6.60 17.50 -2.56
CA THR A 176 5.33 18.23 -2.39
C THR A 176 4.32 17.29 -1.72
N PRO A 177 3.65 17.72 -0.64
CA PRO A 177 2.52 16.98 -0.09
C PRO A 177 1.41 16.85 -1.13
N LEU A 178 0.70 15.72 -1.09
CA LEU A 178 -0.50 15.48 -1.91
C LEU A 178 -1.67 16.32 -1.38
#